data_b09ea46e4208a9035775cfc61d994a21
#
_entry.id   b09ea46e4208a9035775cfc61d994a21
#
_cell.length_a   1.000
_cell.length_b   1.000
_cell.length_c   1.000
_cell.angle_alpha   90.00
_cell.angle_beta   90.00
_cell.angle_gamma   90.00
#
_symmetry.space_group_name_H-M   'P 1'
#
loop_
_entity.id
_entity.type
_entity.pdbx_description
1 polymer ?
#
loop_
_entity_poly.entity_id
_entity_poly.type
_entity_poly.pdbx_seq_one_letter_code
_entity_poly.pdbx_strand_id
1 'polypeptide(L)'
;PLYSSAASDVYKRQADKNRHQVFIEPEGNYTNEMYVGGMSSSLPEDVQEKMYRSVPGLEHAKIVRNAYAIEYDCVDPTAMLATLEFKDFPNLFGAGQFNGSSGYEEAAAQGLVAGINAALKVLGKSPLILDRAGSYIGTLVDDLVTKGANEPYRMMTSRSEYRLILRQDNADERLTPLGHEIGLISEERYQKFLNKQELKKQEIKRLKTTVISPTEEVNKILAERGTSEITTGVHLIDLIKRPQLDYKSLESIDTGRPKLDPNIFEQVEVEIKYEGYISKQLKQVELSLIHI
;
A
#
# COMPACT_ATOMS: atom_id res chain seq x y z
N PRO A 1 -27.95 10.02 11.55
CA PRO A 1 -26.65 9.49 11.08
C PRO A 1 -26.19 8.41 12.01
N LEU A 2 -26.09 7.23 11.48
CA LEU A 2 -25.72 6.02 12.22
C LEU A 2 -24.21 5.75 12.00
N TYR A 3 -23.38 6.60 12.56
CA TYR A 3 -21.94 6.33 12.50
C TYR A 3 -21.48 5.83 13.86
N SER A 4 -21.53 4.50 14.01
CA SER A 4 -20.78 3.87 15.07
C SER A 4 -19.30 4.00 14.76
N SER A 5 -18.49 4.39 15.73
CA SER A 5 -17.03 4.34 15.61
C SER A 5 -16.59 2.95 15.13
N ALA A 6 -15.48 2.86 14.39
CA ALA A 6 -14.95 1.56 13.93
C ALA A 6 -14.86 0.52 15.06
N ALA A 7 -14.68 0.96 16.32
CA ALA A 7 -14.71 0.13 17.50
C ALA A 7 -16.08 -0.52 17.76
N SER A 8 -17.19 0.19 17.57
CA SER A 8 -18.51 -0.39 17.79
C SER A 8 -18.91 -1.39 16.72
N ASP A 9 -18.40 -1.25 15.50
CA ASP A 9 -18.60 -2.22 14.43
C ASP A 9 -17.83 -3.51 14.67
N VAL A 10 -16.61 -3.42 15.22
CA VAL A 10 -15.85 -4.59 15.66
C VAL A 10 -16.60 -5.36 16.74
N TYR A 11 -17.23 -4.67 17.68
CA TYR A 11 -18.08 -5.27 18.70
C TYR A 11 -19.29 -6.01 18.13
N LYS A 12 -20.02 -5.40 17.22
CA LYS A 12 -21.18 -6.02 16.55
C LYS A 12 -20.80 -7.27 15.76
N ARG A 13 -19.64 -7.25 15.11
CA ARG A 13 -19.14 -8.38 14.30
C ARG A 13 -18.59 -9.53 15.15
N GLN A 14 -18.31 -9.31 16.44
CA GLN A 14 -17.70 -10.28 17.33
C GLN A 14 -18.67 -10.86 18.38
N ALA A 15 -19.96 -10.52 18.35
CA ALA A 15 -20.94 -11.01 19.28
C ALA A 15 -21.03 -12.54 19.35
N ASP A 16 -20.74 -13.23 18.26
CA ASP A 16 -20.79 -14.69 18.14
C ASP A 16 -19.49 -15.38 18.58
N LYS A 17 -18.45 -14.63 18.99
CA LYS A 17 -17.19 -15.21 19.45
C LYS A 17 -17.24 -15.55 20.92
N ASN A 18 -16.75 -16.75 21.28
CA ASN A 18 -16.69 -17.21 22.66
C ASN A 18 -15.68 -16.44 23.53
N ARG A 19 -14.79 -15.66 22.92
CA ARG A 19 -13.79 -14.85 23.59
C ARG A 19 -13.28 -13.74 22.67
N HIS A 20 -12.81 -12.66 23.28
CA HIS A 20 -12.19 -11.51 22.60
C HIS A 20 -10.78 -11.31 23.09
N GLN A 21 -9.92 -10.86 22.21
CA GLN A 21 -8.54 -10.52 22.52
C GLN A 21 -8.48 -9.13 23.17
N VAL A 22 -7.80 -9.04 24.31
CA VAL A 22 -7.46 -7.79 24.98
C VAL A 22 -5.94 -7.69 25.01
N PHE A 23 -5.40 -6.54 24.61
CA PHE A 23 -3.97 -6.25 24.65
C PHE A 23 -3.71 -5.29 25.81
N ILE A 24 -2.68 -5.57 26.60
CA ILE A 24 -2.24 -4.72 27.71
C ILE A 24 -0.80 -4.31 27.41
N GLU A 25 -0.60 -3.02 27.13
CA GLU A 25 0.66 -2.47 26.65
C GLU A 25 1.13 -1.35 27.59
N PRO A 26 2.40 -1.34 28.04
CA PRO A 26 2.93 -0.25 28.85
C PRO A 26 2.91 1.09 28.09
N GLU A 27 2.37 2.13 28.70
CA GLU A 27 2.40 3.49 28.13
C GLU A 27 3.82 4.10 28.12
N GLY A 28 4.74 3.54 28.89
CA GLY A 28 6.13 3.98 28.89
C GLY A 28 6.96 3.33 30.00
N ASN A 29 8.27 3.55 29.93
CA ASN A 29 9.23 2.93 30.87
C ASN A 29 9.20 3.50 32.30
N TYR A 30 8.56 4.65 32.49
CA TYR A 30 8.58 5.39 33.75
C TYR A 30 7.20 5.53 34.38
N THR A 31 6.22 4.79 33.89
CA THR A 31 4.84 4.81 34.40
C THR A 31 4.33 3.39 34.62
N ASN A 32 3.39 3.23 35.55
CA ASN A 32 2.65 1.99 35.73
C ASN A 32 1.33 2.00 34.94
N GLU A 33 1.11 3.02 34.13
CA GLU A 33 -0.07 3.09 33.27
C GLU A 33 0.05 2.12 32.12
N MET A 34 -1.04 1.42 31.85
CA MET A 34 -1.16 0.46 30.76
C MET A 34 -2.25 0.89 29.81
N TYR A 35 -1.96 0.85 28.53
CA TYR A 35 -2.98 0.97 27.49
C TYR A 35 -3.70 -0.38 27.34
N VAL A 36 -5.03 -0.32 27.29
CA VAL A 36 -5.85 -1.52 27.13
C VAL A 36 -6.51 -1.49 25.76
N GLY A 37 -5.89 -2.18 24.81
CA GLY A 37 -6.40 -2.33 23.45
C GLY A 37 -7.46 -3.42 23.33
N GLY A 38 -8.44 -3.22 22.45
CA GLY A 38 -9.53 -4.17 22.20
C GLY A 38 -10.78 -3.96 23.06
N MET A 39 -10.77 -2.96 23.94
CA MET A 39 -11.91 -2.63 24.82
C MET A 39 -12.41 -1.18 24.68
N SER A 40 -12.14 -0.53 23.55
CA SER A 40 -12.64 0.81 23.29
C SER A 40 -14.16 0.84 23.32
N SER A 41 -14.74 1.85 23.98
CA SER A 41 -16.17 1.96 24.22
C SER A 41 -16.59 3.40 24.39
N SER A 42 -17.85 3.72 24.01
CA SER A 42 -18.52 5.00 24.27
C SER A 42 -19.49 4.91 25.46
N LEU A 43 -19.46 3.80 26.20
CA LEU A 43 -20.36 3.61 27.34
C LEU A 43 -20.04 4.58 28.49
N PRO A 44 -21.00 4.90 29.35
CA PRO A 44 -20.76 5.71 30.54
C PRO A 44 -19.67 5.14 31.46
N GLU A 45 -19.00 5.99 32.20
CA GLU A 45 -17.86 5.67 33.06
C GLU A 45 -18.12 4.49 34.01
N ASP A 46 -19.28 4.50 34.69
CA ASP A 46 -19.66 3.46 35.64
C ASP A 46 -19.90 2.10 34.97
N VAL A 47 -20.27 2.11 33.70
CA VAL A 47 -20.41 0.89 32.91
C VAL A 47 -19.06 0.40 32.43
N GLN A 48 -18.18 1.31 32.00
CA GLN A 48 -16.79 0.96 31.61
C GLN A 48 -16.05 0.31 32.79
N GLU A 49 -16.17 0.86 33.99
CA GLU A 49 -15.53 0.30 35.18
C GLU A 49 -15.98 -1.14 35.44
N LYS A 50 -17.28 -1.41 35.37
CA LYS A 50 -17.84 -2.78 35.52
C LYS A 50 -17.36 -3.70 34.41
N MET A 51 -17.32 -3.19 33.16
CA MET A 51 -16.85 -3.95 32.00
C MET A 51 -15.38 -4.35 32.14
N TYR A 52 -14.49 -3.43 32.50
CA TYR A 52 -13.08 -3.74 32.71
C TYR A 52 -12.86 -4.72 33.87
N ARG A 53 -13.58 -4.56 34.98
CA ARG A 53 -13.49 -5.47 36.16
C ARG A 53 -14.04 -6.87 35.89
N SER A 54 -14.82 -7.06 34.85
CA SER A 54 -15.28 -8.38 34.43
C SER A 54 -14.24 -9.21 33.67
N VAL A 55 -13.11 -8.57 33.28
CA VAL A 55 -12.03 -9.26 32.57
C VAL A 55 -11.09 -9.91 33.58
N PRO A 56 -10.81 -11.23 33.45
CA PRO A 56 -9.87 -11.92 34.34
C PRO A 56 -8.49 -11.23 34.35
N GLY A 57 -8.03 -10.87 35.57
CA GLY A 57 -6.78 -10.15 35.79
C GLY A 57 -6.94 -8.64 35.88
N LEU A 58 -8.11 -8.07 35.57
CA LEU A 58 -8.41 -6.65 35.69
C LEU A 58 -9.42 -6.31 36.79
N GLU A 59 -9.76 -7.25 37.65
CA GLU A 59 -10.77 -7.10 38.71
C GLU A 59 -10.50 -5.92 39.63
N HIS A 60 -9.23 -5.60 39.85
CA HIS A 60 -8.77 -4.51 40.72
C HIS A 60 -8.11 -3.38 39.97
N ALA A 61 -8.22 -3.34 38.64
CA ALA A 61 -7.65 -2.27 37.81
C ALA A 61 -8.31 -0.94 38.16
N LYS A 62 -7.47 0.11 38.25
CA LYS A 62 -7.91 1.49 38.39
C LYS A 62 -7.85 2.16 37.03
N ILE A 63 -9.00 2.61 36.52
CA ILE A 63 -9.04 3.37 35.28
C ILE A 63 -8.50 4.77 35.54
N VAL A 64 -7.45 5.14 34.81
CA VAL A 64 -6.82 6.46 34.86
C VAL A 64 -7.45 7.39 33.84
N ARG A 65 -7.84 6.85 32.69
CA ARG A 65 -8.51 7.57 31.59
C ARG A 65 -9.54 6.65 30.97
N ASN A 66 -10.77 7.11 30.88
CA ASN A 66 -11.85 6.36 30.29
C ASN A 66 -11.68 6.25 28.75
N ALA A 67 -12.19 5.16 28.18
CA ALA A 67 -12.38 5.06 26.75
C ALA A 67 -13.43 6.08 26.29
N TYR A 68 -13.31 6.55 25.06
CA TYR A 68 -14.23 7.51 24.46
C TYR A 68 -14.53 7.12 23.02
N ALA A 69 -15.68 7.54 22.52
CA ALA A 69 -15.99 7.50 21.11
C ALA A 69 -15.83 8.89 20.50
N ILE A 70 -15.38 8.90 19.27
CA ILE A 70 -15.34 10.10 18.44
C ILE A 70 -16.41 9.93 17.38
N GLU A 71 -17.31 10.90 17.28
CA GLU A 71 -18.25 11.04 16.19
C GLU A 71 -17.75 12.09 15.23
N TYR A 72 -17.96 11.84 13.94
CA TYR A 72 -17.52 12.73 12.88
C TYR A 72 -18.71 13.06 11.99
N ASP A 73 -18.91 14.35 11.72
CA ASP A 73 -19.73 14.76 10.60
C ASP A 73 -19.00 14.45 9.29
N CYS A 74 -19.73 13.92 8.32
CA CYS A 74 -19.20 13.70 6.99
C CYS A 74 -20.25 14.09 5.93
N VAL A 75 -19.75 14.53 4.79
CA VAL A 75 -20.56 14.73 3.59
C VAL A 75 -20.64 13.42 2.82
N ASP A 76 -21.65 13.28 1.98
CA ASP A 76 -21.70 12.19 1.01
C ASP A 76 -20.57 12.40 -0.02
N PRO A 77 -19.54 11.56 -0.06
CA PRO A 77 -18.42 11.73 -0.98
C PRO A 77 -18.81 11.58 -2.45
N THR A 78 -19.98 10.98 -2.76
CA THR A 78 -20.49 10.91 -4.12
C THR A 78 -20.89 12.27 -4.69
N ALA A 79 -21.03 13.30 -3.84
CA ALA A 79 -21.21 14.68 -4.26
C ALA A 79 -19.95 15.33 -4.88
N MET A 80 -18.81 14.61 -4.88
CA MET A 80 -17.56 15.10 -5.47
C MET A 80 -17.23 14.42 -6.79
N LEU A 81 -16.42 15.10 -7.59
CA LEU A 81 -15.75 14.58 -8.78
C LEU A 81 -14.51 13.78 -8.38
N ALA A 82 -13.94 13.02 -9.30
CA ALA A 82 -12.65 12.33 -9.11
C ALA A 82 -11.46 13.28 -8.83
N THR A 83 -11.64 14.57 -9.05
CA THR A 83 -10.71 15.65 -8.67
C THR A 83 -10.83 16.06 -7.21
N LEU A 84 -11.82 15.53 -6.49
CA LEU A 84 -12.26 15.95 -5.16
C LEU A 84 -12.87 17.36 -5.10
N GLU A 85 -13.25 17.93 -6.25
CA GLU A 85 -14.06 19.13 -6.33
C GLU A 85 -15.54 18.78 -6.16
N PHE A 86 -16.31 19.59 -5.43
CA PHE A 86 -17.74 19.41 -5.29
C PHE A 86 -18.46 19.70 -6.60
N LYS A 87 -19.41 18.84 -6.98
CA LYS A 87 -20.20 18.97 -8.22
C LYS A 87 -21.06 20.24 -8.23
N ASP A 88 -21.67 20.54 -7.11
CA ASP A 88 -22.60 21.67 -6.97
C ASP A 88 -21.94 22.97 -6.50
N PHE A 89 -20.68 22.90 -6.09
CA PHE A 89 -19.91 24.05 -5.60
C PHE A 89 -18.58 24.17 -6.33
N PRO A 90 -18.57 24.77 -7.55
CA PRO A 90 -17.33 24.96 -8.30
C PRO A 90 -16.26 25.70 -7.49
N ASN A 91 -15.01 25.25 -7.60
CA ASN A 91 -13.83 25.74 -6.88
C ASN A 91 -13.78 25.38 -5.38
N LEU A 92 -14.73 24.60 -4.87
CA LEU A 92 -14.63 24.03 -3.53
C LEU A 92 -14.15 22.58 -3.65
N PHE A 93 -13.05 22.28 -2.93
CA PHE A 93 -12.47 20.94 -2.87
C PHE A 93 -12.58 20.38 -1.46
N GLY A 94 -12.88 19.09 -1.37
CA GLY A 94 -13.00 18.39 -0.10
C GLY A 94 -11.88 17.38 0.10
N ALA A 95 -11.36 17.28 1.32
CA ALA A 95 -10.33 16.29 1.65
C ALA A 95 -10.37 15.89 3.11
N GLY A 96 -10.05 14.64 3.39
CA GLY A 96 -9.87 14.15 4.73
C GLY A 96 -11.10 13.49 5.31
N GLN A 97 -11.20 13.53 6.62
CA GLN A 97 -12.17 12.77 7.38
C GLN A 97 -13.61 13.12 7.04
N PHE A 98 -13.91 14.38 6.80
CA PHE A 98 -15.29 14.78 6.49
C PHE A 98 -15.78 14.26 5.13
N ASN A 99 -14.90 13.73 4.29
CA ASN A 99 -15.25 12.98 3.07
C ASN A 99 -15.48 11.48 3.34
N GLY A 100 -15.73 11.06 4.57
CA GLY A 100 -16.06 9.68 4.90
C GLY A 100 -14.87 8.73 5.12
N SER A 101 -13.64 9.23 5.26
CA SER A 101 -12.46 8.43 5.65
C SER A 101 -12.03 8.73 7.08
N SER A 102 -11.45 7.76 7.80
CA SER A 102 -11.03 7.96 9.20
C SER A 102 -9.52 7.85 9.44
N GLY A 103 -8.73 7.47 8.44
CA GLY A 103 -7.28 7.31 8.58
C GLY A 103 -6.50 8.57 8.21
N TYR A 104 -5.36 8.76 8.86
CA TYR A 104 -4.46 9.88 8.57
C TYR A 104 -3.88 9.80 7.16
N GLU A 105 -3.57 8.59 6.71
CA GLU A 105 -3.01 8.33 5.39
C GLU A 105 -4.04 8.63 4.29
N GLU A 106 -5.28 8.24 4.49
CA GLU A 106 -6.38 8.56 3.57
C GLU A 106 -6.64 10.06 3.51
N ALA A 107 -6.57 10.74 4.65
CA ALA A 107 -6.74 12.20 4.71
C ALA A 107 -5.61 12.94 3.98
N ALA A 108 -4.36 12.50 4.19
CA ALA A 108 -3.19 13.06 3.51
C ALA A 108 -3.26 12.84 1.98
N ALA A 109 -3.66 11.65 1.54
CA ALA A 109 -3.81 11.33 0.13
C ALA A 109 -4.89 12.18 -0.55
N GLN A 110 -6.05 12.34 0.11
CA GLN A 110 -7.12 13.22 -0.39
C GLN A 110 -6.66 14.69 -0.44
N GLY A 111 -5.99 15.16 0.63
CA GLY A 111 -5.47 16.53 0.68
C GLY A 111 -4.47 16.81 -0.45
N LEU A 112 -3.61 15.84 -0.75
CA LEU A 112 -2.67 15.94 -1.87
C LEU A 112 -3.41 16.05 -3.21
N VAL A 113 -4.36 15.15 -3.50
CA VAL A 113 -5.13 15.15 -4.76
C VAL A 113 -5.96 16.42 -4.90
N ALA A 114 -6.69 16.84 -3.85
CA ALA A 114 -7.49 18.06 -3.85
C ALA A 114 -6.60 19.30 -4.07
N GLY A 115 -5.47 19.41 -3.38
CA GLY A 115 -4.54 20.53 -3.52
C GLY A 115 -3.91 20.61 -4.91
N ILE A 116 -3.51 19.48 -5.49
CA ILE A 116 -3.00 19.42 -6.86
C ILE A 116 -4.08 19.92 -7.84
N ASN A 117 -5.30 19.39 -7.75
CA ASN A 117 -6.35 19.75 -8.69
C ASN A 117 -6.82 21.19 -8.53
N ALA A 118 -6.85 21.72 -7.31
CA ALA A 118 -7.10 23.14 -7.08
C ALA A 118 -6.02 24.02 -7.76
N ALA A 119 -4.75 23.66 -7.61
CA ALA A 119 -3.65 24.38 -8.23
C ALA A 119 -3.68 24.28 -9.77
N LEU A 120 -3.89 23.07 -10.31
CA LEU A 120 -3.99 22.87 -11.78
C LEU A 120 -5.16 23.68 -12.36
N LYS A 121 -6.28 23.75 -11.68
CA LYS A 121 -7.45 24.54 -12.08
C LYS A 121 -7.12 26.04 -12.13
N VAL A 122 -6.47 26.58 -11.10
CA VAL A 122 -6.02 27.98 -11.09
C VAL A 122 -5.04 28.28 -12.23
N LEU A 123 -4.18 27.31 -12.55
CA LEU A 123 -3.21 27.42 -13.66
C LEU A 123 -3.83 27.17 -15.04
N GLY A 124 -5.11 26.88 -15.15
CA GLY A 124 -5.78 26.55 -16.42
C GLY A 124 -5.27 25.26 -17.07
N LYS A 125 -4.72 24.33 -16.26
CA LYS A 125 -4.22 23.03 -16.72
C LYS A 125 -5.28 21.93 -16.57
N SER A 126 -5.10 20.84 -17.31
CA SER A 126 -5.93 19.65 -17.18
C SER A 126 -5.84 19.07 -15.76
N PRO A 127 -6.96 18.57 -15.21
CA PRO A 127 -6.97 18.00 -13.87
C PRO A 127 -6.18 16.68 -13.81
N LEU A 128 -5.64 16.38 -12.63
CA LEU A 128 -5.05 15.10 -12.31
C LEU A 128 -6.14 14.13 -11.84
N ILE A 129 -6.35 13.06 -12.58
CA ILE A 129 -7.21 11.95 -12.18
C ILE A 129 -6.35 10.70 -12.09
N LEU A 130 -6.25 10.16 -10.89
CA LEU A 130 -5.55 8.91 -10.63
C LEU A 130 -6.52 7.74 -10.80
N ASP A 131 -6.18 6.81 -11.68
CA ASP A 131 -6.98 5.61 -11.89
C ASP A 131 -6.68 4.49 -10.87
N ARG A 132 -7.58 3.51 -10.79
CA ARG A 132 -7.50 2.37 -9.86
C ARG A 132 -6.32 1.44 -10.15
N ALA A 133 -5.89 1.35 -11.41
CA ALA A 133 -4.75 0.51 -11.81
C ALA A 133 -3.41 1.24 -11.62
N GLY A 134 -3.43 2.57 -11.58
CA GLY A 134 -2.25 3.41 -11.42
C GLY A 134 -1.83 3.62 -9.96
N SER A 135 -2.77 3.65 -9.02
CA SER A 135 -2.42 3.92 -7.62
C SER A 135 -3.48 3.49 -6.61
N TYR A 136 -3.06 3.22 -5.36
CA TYR A 136 -3.98 3.05 -4.24
C TYR A 136 -4.76 4.34 -3.92
N ILE A 137 -4.16 5.51 -4.17
CA ILE A 137 -4.86 6.80 -4.05
C ILE A 137 -5.99 6.87 -5.08
N GLY A 138 -5.76 6.41 -6.32
CA GLY A 138 -6.82 6.29 -7.34
C GLY A 138 -7.95 5.38 -6.89
N THR A 139 -7.62 4.21 -6.32
CA THR A 139 -8.63 3.29 -5.77
C THR A 139 -9.42 3.96 -4.63
N LEU A 140 -8.76 4.68 -3.71
CA LEU A 140 -9.40 5.40 -2.62
C LEU A 140 -10.39 6.45 -3.14
N VAL A 141 -9.93 7.31 -4.02
CA VAL A 141 -10.76 8.41 -4.55
C VAL A 141 -11.94 7.85 -5.35
N ASP A 142 -11.69 6.88 -6.22
CA ASP A 142 -12.73 6.26 -7.02
C ASP A 142 -13.80 5.56 -6.14
N ASP A 143 -13.39 4.80 -5.12
CA ASP A 143 -14.35 4.18 -4.20
C ASP A 143 -15.21 5.22 -3.48
N LEU A 144 -14.61 6.33 -3.01
CA LEU A 144 -15.35 7.39 -2.32
C LEU A 144 -16.37 8.07 -3.24
N VAL A 145 -15.95 8.50 -4.43
CA VAL A 145 -16.82 9.32 -5.31
C VAL A 145 -17.84 8.51 -6.12
N THR A 146 -17.63 7.18 -6.24
CA THR A 146 -18.55 6.31 -7.00
C THR A 146 -19.43 5.45 -6.11
N LYS A 147 -18.89 4.89 -5.02
CA LYS A 147 -19.62 3.98 -4.13
C LYS A 147 -20.13 4.67 -2.86
N GLY A 148 -19.55 5.81 -2.52
CA GLY A 148 -19.82 6.46 -1.25
C GLY A 148 -19.20 5.73 -0.05
N ALA A 149 -19.57 6.18 1.16
CA ALA A 149 -19.10 5.57 2.40
C ALA A 149 -20.26 5.48 3.40
N ASN A 150 -20.73 4.25 3.66
CA ASN A 150 -21.73 3.98 4.69
C ASN A 150 -21.10 3.81 6.09
N GLU A 151 -19.81 3.60 6.14
CA GLU A 151 -18.95 3.50 7.33
C GLU A 151 -17.63 4.20 7.03
N PRO A 152 -16.83 4.60 8.05
CA PRO A 152 -15.55 5.25 7.81
C PRO A 152 -14.65 4.40 6.91
N TYR A 153 -14.32 4.95 5.75
CA TYR A 153 -13.51 4.26 4.76
C TYR A 153 -12.07 4.08 5.26
N ARG A 154 -11.56 2.86 5.13
CA ARG A 154 -10.15 2.53 5.36
C ARG A 154 -9.58 1.87 4.11
N MET A 155 -8.42 2.38 3.67
CA MET A 155 -7.70 1.82 2.55
C MET A 155 -6.98 0.54 2.98
N MET A 156 -7.37 -0.56 2.39
CA MET A 156 -6.75 -1.88 2.57
C MET A 156 -6.34 -2.42 1.22
N THR A 157 -5.29 -3.25 1.18
CA THR A 157 -4.84 -3.89 -0.06
C THR A 157 -5.93 -4.75 -0.71
N SER A 158 -6.88 -5.25 0.08
CA SER A 158 -8.04 -6.02 -0.41
C SER A 158 -9.02 -5.20 -1.25
N ARG A 159 -8.99 -3.86 -1.17
CA ARG A 159 -9.87 -2.98 -1.95
C ARG A 159 -9.40 -2.79 -3.39
N SER A 160 -8.14 -3.09 -3.68
CA SER A 160 -7.60 -3.01 -5.03
C SER A 160 -7.66 -4.37 -5.74
N GLU A 161 -8.11 -4.34 -6.98
CA GLU A 161 -8.13 -5.47 -7.91
C GLU A 161 -6.72 -5.76 -8.48
N TYR A 162 -5.81 -4.77 -8.43
CA TYR A 162 -4.54 -4.77 -9.16
C TYR A 162 -3.31 -4.83 -8.25
N ARG A 163 -3.36 -5.62 -7.17
CA ARG A 163 -2.31 -5.67 -6.13
C ARG A 163 -0.92 -6.05 -6.63
N LEU A 164 -0.82 -6.84 -7.70
CA LEU A 164 0.48 -7.20 -8.29
C LEU A 164 1.12 -6.07 -9.09
N ILE A 165 0.31 -5.13 -9.57
CA ILE A 165 0.79 -3.92 -10.25
C ILE A 165 1.08 -2.82 -9.21
N LEU A 166 0.20 -2.66 -8.22
CA LEU A 166 0.28 -1.61 -7.21
C LEU A 166 1.16 -2.04 -6.03
N ARG A 167 2.47 -2.10 -6.23
CA ARG A 167 3.43 -2.44 -5.18
C ARG A 167 4.16 -1.20 -4.68
N GLN A 168 4.70 -1.29 -3.47
CA GLN A 168 5.52 -0.23 -2.89
C GLN A 168 6.84 -0.05 -3.65
N ASP A 169 7.46 -1.17 -4.06
CA ASP A 169 8.74 -1.19 -4.75
C ASP A 169 8.71 -0.47 -6.11
N ASN A 170 7.57 -0.41 -6.79
CA ASN A 170 7.41 0.22 -8.10
C ASN A 170 6.57 1.50 -8.09
N ALA A 171 6.30 2.07 -6.93
CA ALA A 171 5.47 3.29 -6.83
C ALA A 171 6.10 4.48 -7.57
N ASP A 172 7.42 4.58 -7.56
CA ASP A 172 8.16 5.59 -8.31
C ASP A 172 8.00 5.45 -9.83
N GLU A 173 7.95 4.23 -10.35
CA GLU A 173 7.75 3.98 -11.80
C GLU A 173 6.38 4.46 -12.28
N ARG A 174 5.37 4.29 -11.43
CA ARG A 174 3.98 4.65 -11.77
C ARG A 174 3.67 6.12 -11.59
N LEU A 175 4.27 6.78 -10.59
CA LEU A 175 3.85 8.11 -10.15
C LEU A 175 4.91 9.22 -10.35
N THR A 176 6.21 8.91 -10.42
CA THR A 176 7.23 9.96 -10.62
C THR A 176 7.11 10.69 -11.94
N PRO A 177 6.86 10.03 -13.09
CA PRO A 177 6.65 10.74 -14.36
C PRO A 177 5.48 11.71 -14.28
N LEU A 178 4.36 11.26 -13.71
CA LEU A 178 3.17 12.08 -13.51
C LEU A 178 3.42 13.25 -12.57
N GLY A 179 4.13 13.00 -11.47
CA GLY A 179 4.52 14.05 -10.52
C GLY A 179 5.46 15.10 -11.13
N HIS A 180 6.32 14.70 -12.08
CA HIS A 180 7.17 15.62 -12.83
C HIS A 180 6.34 16.46 -13.82
N GLU A 181 5.45 15.84 -14.57
CA GLU A 181 4.57 16.51 -15.55
C GLU A 181 3.73 17.62 -14.91
N ILE A 182 3.18 17.39 -13.73
CA ILE A 182 2.39 18.40 -13.02
C ILE A 182 3.24 19.40 -12.21
N GLY A 183 4.56 19.23 -12.15
CA GLY A 183 5.49 20.16 -11.51
C GLY A 183 5.77 19.90 -10.02
N LEU A 184 5.38 18.75 -9.47
CA LEU A 184 5.67 18.38 -8.08
C LEU A 184 7.07 17.79 -7.90
N ILE A 185 7.63 17.16 -8.93
CA ILE A 185 8.94 16.52 -8.92
C ILE A 185 9.91 17.42 -9.68
N SER A 186 11.01 17.80 -9.02
CA SER A 186 12.07 18.59 -9.65
C SER A 186 12.78 17.82 -10.75
N GLU A 187 13.34 18.55 -11.72
CA GLU A 187 14.14 17.96 -12.81
C GLU A 187 15.27 17.09 -12.28
N GLU A 188 15.98 17.52 -11.24
CA GLU A 188 17.07 16.74 -10.62
C GLU A 188 16.57 15.37 -10.10
N ARG A 189 15.43 15.35 -9.41
CA ARG A 189 14.83 14.09 -8.92
C ARG A 189 14.35 13.22 -10.07
N TYR A 190 13.78 13.82 -11.09
CA TYR A 190 13.32 13.11 -12.28
C TYR A 190 14.49 12.47 -13.04
N GLN A 191 15.62 13.16 -13.20
CA GLN A 191 16.82 12.59 -13.83
C GLN A 191 17.41 11.42 -13.00
N LYS A 192 17.41 11.50 -11.68
CA LYS A 192 17.79 10.37 -10.80
C LYS A 192 16.88 9.16 -11.03
N PHE A 193 15.58 9.39 -11.15
CA PHE A 193 14.62 8.34 -11.48
C PHE A 193 14.88 7.73 -12.85
N LEU A 194 15.07 8.53 -13.89
CA LEU A 194 15.36 8.04 -15.24
C LEU A 194 16.63 7.20 -15.29
N ASN A 195 17.69 7.65 -14.62
CA ASN A 195 18.94 6.88 -14.50
C ASN A 195 18.72 5.53 -13.81
N LYS A 196 17.95 5.49 -12.74
CA LYS A 196 17.56 4.25 -12.05
C LYS A 196 16.85 3.28 -13.00
N GLN A 197 15.88 3.78 -13.79
CA GLN A 197 15.13 2.99 -14.75
C GLN A 197 16.04 2.44 -15.87
N GLU A 198 16.97 3.23 -16.34
CA GLU A 198 17.92 2.80 -17.36
C GLU A 198 18.85 1.70 -16.84
N LEU A 199 19.40 1.86 -15.63
CA LEU A 199 20.23 0.83 -14.99
C LEU A 199 19.46 -0.49 -14.79
N LYS A 200 18.22 -0.42 -14.35
CA LYS A 200 17.34 -1.58 -14.20
C LYS A 200 17.14 -2.30 -15.54
N LYS A 201 16.83 -1.54 -16.59
CA LYS A 201 16.62 -2.07 -17.95
C LYS A 201 17.89 -2.71 -18.53
N GLN A 202 19.05 -2.09 -18.32
CA GLN A 202 20.34 -2.62 -18.75
C GLN A 202 20.64 -3.94 -18.04
N GLU A 203 20.39 -4.02 -16.74
CA GLU A 203 20.64 -5.23 -15.97
C GLU A 203 19.72 -6.38 -16.40
N ILE A 204 18.43 -6.15 -16.58
CA ILE A 204 17.51 -7.17 -17.11
C ILE A 204 17.97 -7.66 -18.48
N LYS A 205 18.42 -6.74 -19.36
CA LYS A 205 18.96 -7.11 -20.67
C LYS A 205 20.23 -7.96 -20.52
N ARG A 206 21.15 -7.59 -19.64
CA ARG A 206 22.37 -8.36 -19.36
C ARG A 206 22.03 -9.77 -18.89
N LEU A 207 21.13 -9.91 -17.93
CA LEU A 207 20.69 -11.21 -17.40
C LEU A 207 20.04 -12.10 -18.47
N LYS A 208 19.33 -11.50 -19.43
CA LYS A 208 18.73 -12.23 -20.59
C LYS A 208 19.80 -12.74 -21.58
N THR A 209 20.96 -12.11 -21.64
CA THR A 209 22.01 -12.45 -22.64
C THR A 209 23.20 -13.21 -22.04
N THR A 210 23.40 -13.15 -20.73
CA THR A 210 24.52 -13.84 -20.07
C THR A 210 24.20 -15.31 -19.86
N VAL A 211 25.02 -16.18 -20.42
CA VAL A 211 24.89 -17.64 -20.31
C VAL A 211 25.87 -18.16 -19.26
N ILE A 212 25.39 -19.00 -18.38
CA ILE A 212 26.18 -19.71 -17.38
C ILE A 212 26.38 -21.14 -17.85
N SER A 213 27.63 -21.59 -17.88
CA SER A 213 28.00 -22.97 -18.25
C SER A 213 27.81 -23.94 -17.08
N PRO A 214 27.51 -25.23 -17.35
CA PRO A 214 27.30 -26.25 -16.33
C PRO A 214 28.65 -26.75 -15.75
N THR A 215 29.30 -25.95 -14.88
CA THR A 215 30.49 -26.35 -14.18
C THR A 215 30.14 -27.04 -12.85
N GLU A 216 31.09 -27.81 -12.29
CA GLU A 216 30.90 -28.45 -10.98
C GLU A 216 30.62 -27.40 -9.87
N GLU A 217 31.30 -26.27 -9.93
CA GLU A 217 31.11 -25.17 -8.97
C GLU A 217 29.68 -24.60 -9.04
N VAL A 218 29.18 -24.34 -10.24
CA VAL A 218 27.80 -23.87 -10.47
C VAL A 218 26.79 -24.89 -9.96
N ASN A 219 26.96 -26.17 -10.34
CA ASN A 219 26.02 -27.21 -9.93
C ASN A 219 26.05 -27.47 -8.42
N LYS A 220 27.21 -27.35 -7.78
CA LYS A 220 27.32 -27.40 -6.33
C LYS A 220 26.49 -26.29 -5.64
N ILE A 221 26.59 -25.04 -6.12
CA ILE A 221 25.79 -23.92 -5.58
C ILE A 221 24.29 -24.18 -5.80
N LEU A 222 23.89 -24.67 -6.95
CA LEU A 222 22.49 -25.01 -7.24
C LEU A 222 21.97 -26.11 -6.31
N ALA A 223 22.75 -27.17 -6.10
CA ALA A 223 22.40 -28.27 -5.19
C ALA A 223 22.29 -27.78 -3.73
N GLU A 224 23.24 -26.97 -3.25
CA GLU A 224 23.19 -26.35 -1.90
C GLU A 224 21.96 -25.49 -1.68
N ARG A 225 21.41 -24.92 -2.73
CA ARG A 225 20.15 -24.13 -2.70
C ARG A 225 18.90 -24.98 -2.93
N GLY A 226 19.04 -26.30 -3.07
CA GLY A 226 17.90 -27.22 -3.26
C GLY A 226 17.21 -27.06 -4.61
N THR A 227 17.92 -26.63 -5.65
CA THR A 227 17.42 -26.54 -7.01
C THR A 227 18.13 -27.50 -7.94
N SER A 228 17.51 -27.82 -9.08
CA SER A 228 18.07 -28.77 -10.05
C SER A 228 19.36 -28.27 -10.67
N GLU A 229 20.32 -29.17 -10.84
CA GLU A 229 21.54 -28.94 -11.60
C GLU A 229 21.23 -28.60 -13.06
N ILE A 230 22.18 -27.96 -13.73
CA ILE A 230 22.11 -27.67 -15.17
C ILE A 230 23.08 -28.58 -15.92
N THR A 231 22.66 -29.07 -17.07
CA THR A 231 23.46 -29.95 -17.97
C THR A 231 23.92 -29.23 -19.23
N THR A 232 23.30 -28.10 -19.54
CA THR A 232 23.60 -27.24 -20.68
C THR A 232 23.72 -25.81 -20.21
N GLY A 233 24.27 -24.92 -21.05
CA GLY A 233 24.31 -23.49 -20.76
C GLY A 233 22.92 -22.92 -20.63
N VAL A 234 22.67 -22.14 -19.56
CA VAL A 234 21.39 -21.46 -19.29
C VAL A 234 21.61 -19.98 -19.07
N HIS A 235 20.62 -19.16 -19.42
CA HIS A 235 20.72 -17.72 -19.16
C HIS A 235 20.53 -17.41 -17.66
N LEU A 236 21.23 -16.40 -17.17
CA LEU A 236 21.11 -15.96 -15.76
C LEU A 236 19.67 -15.66 -15.37
N ILE A 237 18.89 -15.07 -16.27
CA ILE A 237 17.47 -14.77 -16.02
C ILE A 237 16.65 -16.02 -15.70
N ASP A 238 16.96 -17.16 -16.32
CA ASP A 238 16.23 -18.41 -16.09
C ASP A 238 16.61 -19.05 -14.73
N LEU A 239 17.81 -18.77 -14.23
CA LEU A 239 18.20 -19.14 -12.88
C LEU A 239 17.47 -18.27 -11.84
N ILE A 240 17.36 -16.94 -12.05
CA ILE A 240 16.63 -16.03 -11.15
C ILE A 240 15.13 -16.38 -11.09
N LYS A 241 14.53 -16.90 -12.16
CA LYS A 241 13.13 -17.35 -12.17
C LYS A 241 12.85 -18.53 -11.24
N ARG A 242 13.90 -19.26 -10.80
CA ARG A 242 13.72 -20.39 -9.89
C ARG A 242 13.41 -19.88 -8.47
N PRO A 243 12.40 -20.43 -7.79
CA PRO A 243 11.99 -19.96 -6.45
C PRO A 243 13.10 -20.02 -5.39
N GLN A 244 14.03 -20.98 -5.51
CA GLN A 244 15.12 -21.21 -4.57
C GLN A 244 16.31 -20.26 -4.73
N LEU A 245 16.35 -19.52 -5.85
CA LEU A 245 17.43 -18.59 -6.19
C LEU A 245 16.93 -17.15 -6.13
N ASP A 246 17.80 -16.28 -5.69
CA ASP A 246 17.62 -14.84 -5.73
C ASP A 246 18.82 -14.19 -6.44
N TYR A 247 18.72 -12.91 -6.73
CA TYR A 247 19.79 -12.18 -7.40
C TYR A 247 21.11 -12.23 -6.61
N LYS A 248 21.05 -12.24 -5.27
CA LYS A 248 22.21 -12.28 -4.40
C LYS A 248 22.90 -13.64 -4.40
N SER A 249 22.14 -14.73 -4.44
CA SER A 249 22.68 -16.10 -4.43
C SER A 249 23.51 -16.45 -5.67
N LEU A 250 23.35 -15.69 -6.75
CA LEU A 250 24.11 -15.89 -7.99
C LEU A 250 25.41 -15.08 -8.04
N GLU A 251 25.77 -14.34 -6.97
CA GLU A 251 26.94 -13.45 -6.94
C GLU A 251 28.26 -14.15 -7.27
N SER A 252 28.45 -15.36 -6.77
CA SER A 252 29.68 -16.14 -6.97
C SER A 252 29.83 -16.68 -8.39
N ILE A 253 28.75 -16.90 -9.11
CA ILE A 253 28.76 -17.44 -10.47
C ILE A 253 28.57 -16.37 -11.55
N ASP A 254 28.12 -15.18 -11.17
CA ASP A 254 27.92 -14.05 -12.07
C ASP A 254 29.11 -13.07 -12.00
N THR A 255 30.22 -13.45 -12.60
CA THR A 255 31.46 -12.69 -12.58
C THR A 255 31.39 -11.34 -13.29
N GLY A 256 30.39 -11.14 -14.14
CA GLY A 256 30.15 -9.89 -14.87
C GLY A 256 29.13 -8.97 -14.16
N ARG A 257 28.80 -9.26 -12.93
CA ARG A 257 27.77 -8.52 -12.18
C ARG A 257 28.17 -7.06 -11.93
N PRO A 258 27.33 -6.08 -12.32
CA PRO A 258 27.58 -4.68 -12.00
C PRO A 258 27.33 -4.37 -10.52
N LYS A 259 28.00 -3.36 -10.00
CA LYS A 259 27.68 -2.80 -8.68
C LYS A 259 26.47 -1.88 -8.81
N LEU A 260 25.31 -2.36 -8.41
CA LEU A 260 24.05 -1.62 -8.40
C LEU A 260 23.62 -1.34 -6.96
N ASP A 261 22.80 -0.28 -6.80
CA ASP A 261 22.08 -0.03 -5.56
C ASP A 261 21.17 -1.23 -5.23
N PRO A 262 21.10 -1.67 -3.95
CA PRO A 262 20.21 -2.75 -3.52
C PRO A 262 18.78 -2.61 -4.02
N ASN A 263 18.22 -1.41 -4.01
CA ASN A 263 16.86 -1.17 -4.50
C ASN A 263 16.70 -1.47 -6.00
N ILE A 264 17.76 -1.36 -6.80
CA ILE A 264 17.70 -1.64 -8.24
C ILE A 264 17.65 -3.14 -8.47
N PHE A 265 18.55 -3.90 -7.86
CA PHE A 265 18.54 -5.35 -8.11
C PHE A 265 17.36 -6.06 -7.45
N GLU A 266 16.81 -5.55 -6.35
CA GLU A 266 15.56 -6.06 -5.79
C GLU A 266 14.39 -5.87 -6.77
N GLN A 267 14.29 -4.70 -7.40
CA GLN A 267 13.28 -4.45 -8.43
C GLN A 267 13.51 -5.31 -9.67
N VAL A 268 14.77 -5.52 -10.09
CA VAL A 268 15.11 -6.44 -11.18
C VAL A 268 14.65 -7.86 -10.88
N GLU A 269 14.93 -8.37 -9.68
CA GLU A 269 14.51 -9.70 -9.26
C GLU A 269 12.99 -9.84 -9.24
N VAL A 270 12.28 -8.90 -8.63
CA VAL A 270 10.81 -8.89 -8.56
C VAL A 270 10.20 -8.86 -9.95
N GLU A 271 10.71 -8.00 -10.85
CA GLU A 271 10.21 -7.92 -12.23
C GLU A 271 10.38 -9.23 -12.98
N ILE A 272 11.53 -9.90 -12.84
CA ILE A 272 11.80 -11.18 -13.50
C ILE A 272 10.90 -12.30 -12.94
N LYS A 273 10.80 -12.42 -11.62
CA LYS A 273 10.02 -13.48 -10.98
C LYS A 273 8.52 -13.35 -11.19
N TYR A 274 8.02 -12.12 -11.25
CA TYR A 274 6.59 -11.84 -11.40
C TYR A 274 6.16 -11.48 -12.83
N GLU A 275 7.07 -11.51 -13.82
CA GLU A 275 6.82 -11.12 -15.22
C GLU A 275 5.50 -11.72 -15.78
N GLY A 276 5.27 -13.02 -15.60
CA GLY A 276 4.08 -13.69 -16.09
C GLY A 276 2.78 -13.24 -15.40
N TYR A 277 2.84 -13.02 -14.10
CA TYR A 277 1.69 -12.56 -13.32
C TYR A 277 1.33 -11.11 -13.63
N ILE A 278 2.35 -10.25 -13.73
CA ILE A 278 2.19 -8.84 -14.07
C ILE A 278 1.61 -8.71 -15.47
N SER A 279 2.14 -9.43 -16.46
CA SER A 279 1.62 -9.41 -17.83
C SER A 279 0.17 -9.84 -17.91
N LYS A 280 -0.23 -10.87 -17.14
CA LYS A 280 -1.63 -11.30 -17.06
C LYS A 280 -2.53 -10.23 -16.48
N GLN A 281 -2.08 -9.55 -15.40
CA GLN A 281 -2.87 -8.52 -14.76
C GLN A 281 -2.98 -7.26 -15.64
N LEU A 282 -1.91 -6.87 -16.36
CA LEU A 282 -1.96 -5.75 -17.32
C LEU A 282 -2.99 -6.00 -18.43
N LYS A 283 -3.07 -7.22 -18.96
CA LYS A 283 -4.12 -7.58 -19.92
C LYS A 283 -5.53 -7.44 -19.33
N GLN A 284 -5.71 -7.75 -18.04
CA GLN A 284 -7.00 -7.55 -17.37
C GLN A 284 -7.35 -6.06 -17.25
N VAL A 285 -6.36 -5.20 -16.97
CA VAL A 285 -6.55 -3.74 -16.98
C VAL A 285 -7.00 -3.25 -18.35
N GLU A 286 -6.30 -3.66 -19.42
CA GLU A 286 -6.65 -3.28 -20.80
C GLU A 286 -8.08 -3.70 -21.13
N LEU A 287 -8.48 -4.92 -20.78
CA LEU A 287 -9.84 -5.41 -21.01
C LEU A 287 -10.89 -4.61 -20.21
N SER A 288 -10.58 -4.25 -18.97
CA SER A 288 -11.46 -3.42 -18.14
C SER A 288 -11.68 -2.03 -18.74
N LEU A 289 -10.64 -1.41 -19.28
CA LEU A 289 -10.72 -0.10 -19.93
C LEU A 289 -11.55 -0.11 -21.23
N ILE A 290 -11.62 -1.23 -21.94
CA ILE A 290 -12.45 -1.37 -23.16
C ILE A 290 -13.94 -1.38 -22.81
N HIS A 291 -14.33 -1.82 -21.63
CA HIS A 291 -15.73 -1.93 -21.19
C HIS A 291 -16.25 -0.66 -20.48
N ILE A 292 -15.41 0.31 -20.22
CA ILE A 292 -15.77 1.61 -19.64
C ILE A 292 -15.97 2.64 -20.76
#